data_23830767ae2b34c15e7ced60fb427ab9
#
_entry.id   23830767ae2b34c15e7ced60fb427ab9
#
_cell.length_a   1.000
_cell.length_b   1.000
_cell.length_c   1.000
_cell.angle_alpha   90.00
_cell.angle_beta   90.00
_cell.angle_gamma   90.00
#
_symmetry.space_group_name_H-M   'P 1'
#
loop_
_entity.id
_entity.type
_entity.pdbx_description
1 polymer ?
#
loop_
_entity_poly.entity_id
_entity_poly.type
_entity_poly.pdbx_seq_one_letter_code
_entity_poly.pdbx_strand_id
1 'polypeptide(L)'
;NIHVAYAKSSGVDLLTAALQTFRSAGGHLRVLAGIDQKNTTAEALYKLTKLCDELYVVHDSAFAQTYHPKIFIVRNADQAWVAVGSNNLTRGGLCTNYETCNTQFLNLNDTLDHRSYENLTEAFTLYQESNLVKRISSVEDIQELLRNGLIVTEQQSRQNSTKRSSFSANTHFGHRAVSNLPTASVKIPVPANLFAGTSSNSRTGNNESAATQQPTAPLHDSEVTAASFLS
;
A
#
# COMPACT_ATOMS: atom_id res chain seq x y z
N ASN A 1 14.75 1.32 -3.18
CA ASN A 1 13.68 0.33 -3.00
C ASN A 1 12.55 0.91 -2.15
N ILE A 2 11.32 0.67 -2.54
CA ILE A 2 10.13 1.08 -1.79
C ILE A 2 9.26 -0.16 -1.56
N HIS A 3 8.93 -0.44 -0.30
CA HIS A 3 7.99 -1.48 0.11
C HIS A 3 6.85 -0.85 0.87
N VAL A 4 5.63 -1.07 0.43
CA VAL A 4 4.45 -0.50 1.09
C VAL A 4 3.31 -1.51 1.12
N ALA A 5 2.55 -1.52 2.22
CA ALA A 5 1.36 -2.34 2.32
C ALA A 5 0.32 -1.94 1.26
N TYR A 6 0.25 -0.65 0.93
CA TYR A 6 -0.57 -0.15 -0.17
C TYR A 6 -0.13 1.22 -0.69
N ALA A 7 -0.50 1.51 -1.92
CA ALA A 7 -0.21 2.75 -2.62
C ALA A 7 -1.48 3.40 -3.18
N LYS A 8 -1.56 4.73 -3.09
CA LYS A 8 -2.60 5.54 -3.72
C LYS A 8 -1.99 6.59 -4.63
N SER A 9 -2.73 6.96 -5.67
CA SER A 9 -2.32 7.95 -6.66
C SER A 9 -1.80 9.24 -6.01
N SER A 10 -2.47 9.72 -4.96
CA SER A 10 -2.08 10.94 -4.25
C SER A 10 -0.73 10.85 -3.51
N GLY A 11 -0.34 9.65 -3.07
CA GLY A 11 0.99 9.42 -2.47
C GLY A 11 2.08 9.37 -3.53
N VAL A 12 1.81 8.67 -4.64
CA VAL A 12 2.75 8.62 -5.77
C VAL A 12 3.00 10.02 -6.34
N ASP A 13 1.95 10.83 -6.50
CA ASP A 13 2.08 12.21 -6.99
C ASP A 13 3.02 13.06 -6.14
N LEU A 14 3.02 12.90 -4.82
CA LEU A 14 3.92 13.64 -3.93
C LEU A 14 5.40 13.33 -4.16
N LEU A 15 5.72 12.11 -4.56
CA LEU A 15 7.10 11.67 -4.80
C LEU A 15 7.50 11.77 -6.28
N THR A 16 6.57 12.03 -7.21
CA THR A 16 6.81 11.95 -8.66
C THR A 16 8.01 12.79 -9.10
N ALA A 17 8.09 14.06 -8.70
CA ALA A 17 9.19 14.94 -9.11
C ALA A 17 10.57 14.44 -8.61
N ALA A 18 10.63 14.03 -7.33
CA ALA A 18 11.86 13.51 -6.75
C ALA A 18 12.30 12.19 -7.42
N LEU A 19 11.34 11.28 -7.69
CA LEU A 19 11.62 10.02 -8.35
C LEU A 19 12.03 10.21 -9.80
N GLN A 20 11.46 11.16 -10.53
CA GLN A 20 11.90 11.52 -11.88
C GLN A 20 13.32 12.07 -11.88
N THR A 21 13.65 12.96 -10.95
CA THR A 21 15.03 13.48 -10.79
C THR A 21 16.00 12.35 -10.48
N PHE A 22 15.66 11.46 -9.55
CA PHE A 22 16.46 10.30 -9.21
C PHE A 22 16.71 9.39 -10.43
N ARG A 23 15.67 9.11 -11.22
CA ARG A 23 15.75 8.31 -12.44
C ARG A 23 16.63 8.98 -13.52
N SER A 24 16.45 10.29 -13.72
CA SER A 24 17.25 11.06 -14.68
C SER A 24 18.74 11.11 -14.32
N ALA A 25 19.07 10.96 -13.04
CA ALA A 25 20.44 10.82 -12.55
C ALA A 25 20.98 9.37 -12.65
N GLY A 26 20.27 8.46 -13.33
CA GLY A 26 20.70 7.06 -13.50
C GLY A 26 20.29 6.15 -12.32
N GLY A 27 19.45 6.63 -11.41
CA GLY A 27 18.98 5.83 -10.29
C GLY A 27 18.08 4.69 -10.73
N HIS A 28 18.19 3.53 -10.08
CA HIS A 28 17.35 2.35 -10.30
C HIS A 28 16.29 2.24 -9.21
N LEU A 29 15.02 2.26 -9.59
CA LEU A 29 13.88 2.23 -8.65
C LEU A 29 13.10 0.92 -8.75
N ARG A 30 12.97 0.22 -7.62
CA ARG A 30 12.12 -0.96 -7.45
C ARG A 30 11.04 -0.69 -6.41
N VAL A 31 9.83 -1.14 -6.70
CA VAL A 31 8.66 -0.97 -5.81
C VAL A 31 7.94 -2.30 -5.62
N LEU A 32 7.65 -2.67 -4.36
CA LEU A 32 6.72 -3.73 -4.00
C LEU A 32 5.53 -3.12 -3.25
N ALA A 33 4.31 -3.37 -3.75
CA ALA A 33 3.08 -2.88 -3.14
C ALA A 33 2.13 -4.03 -2.83
N GLY A 34 1.64 -4.10 -1.59
CA GLY A 34 0.60 -5.06 -1.19
C GLY A 34 -0.75 -4.71 -1.81
N ILE A 35 -1.56 -5.73 -2.12
CA ILE A 35 -2.91 -5.56 -2.65
C ILE A 35 -3.98 -6.30 -1.85
N ASP A 36 -3.63 -7.01 -0.77
CA ASP A 36 -4.52 -7.86 0.01
C ASP A 36 -5.76 -7.15 0.56
N GLN A 37 -5.63 -5.89 0.95
CA GLN A 37 -6.72 -5.12 1.57
C GLN A 37 -7.52 -4.27 0.56
N LYS A 38 -7.30 -4.43 -0.75
CA LYS A 38 -7.91 -3.60 -1.80
C LYS A 38 -7.74 -2.09 -1.58
N ASN A 39 -6.62 -1.70 -0.97
CA ASN A 39 -6.28 -0.31 -0.70
C ASN A 39 -5.33 0.29 -1.74
N THR A 40 -4.60 -0.58 -2.47
CA THR A 40 -3.78 -0.16 -3.62
C THR A 40 -4.69 0.10 -4.81
N THR A 41 -4.50 1.25 -5.46
CA THR A 41 -5.35 1.69 -6.55
C THR A 41 -4.71 1.46 -7.93
N ALA A 42 -5.54 1.20 -8.94
CA ALA A 42 -5.09 1.01 -10.32
C ALA A 42 -4.31 2.22 -10.84
N GLU A 43 -4.75 3.43 -10.50
CA GLU A 43 -4.10 4.68 -10.88
C GLU A 43 -2.71 4.82 -10.22
N ALA A 44 -2.55 4.35 -8.98
CA ALA A 44 -1.25 4.34 -8.32
C ALA A 44 -0.28 3.39 -9.02
N LEU A 45 -0.71 2.17 -9.31
CA LEU A 45 0.10 1.19 -10.04
C LEU A 45 0.48 1.72 -11.43
N TYR A 46 -0.48 2.29 -12.17
CA TYR A 46 -0.18 2.89 -13.47
C TYR A 46 0.90 3.97 -13.39
N LYS A 47 0.81 4.89 -12.43
CA LYS A 47 1.83 5.94 -12.24
C LYS A 47 3.19 5.36 -11.88
N LEU A 48 3.20 4.33 -11.03
CA LEU A 48 4.42 3.64 -10.64
C LEU A 48 5.08 2.94 -11.84
N THR A 49 4.33 2.37 -12.81
CA THR A 49 4.94 1.81 -14.04
C THR A 49 5.67 2.86 -14.89
N LYS A 50 5.39 4.16 -14.70
CA LYS A 50 6.08 5.26 -15.41
C LYS A 50 7.30 5.79 -14.64
N LEU A 51 7.45 5.40 -13.38
CA LEU A 51 8.48 5.93 -12.49
C LEU A 51 9.56 4.90 -12.15
N CYS A 52 9.21 3.61 -12.04
CA CYS A 52 10.15 2.58 -11.60
C CYS A 52 10.60 1.67 -12.74
N ASP A 53 11.75 1.02 -12.53
CA ASP A 53 12.29 -0.01 -13.42
C ASP A 53 11.59 -1.35 -13.18
N GLU A 54 11.24 -1.58 -11.93
CA GLU A 54 10.60 -2.81 -11.51
C GLU A 54 9.44 -2.51 -10.56
N LEU A 55 8.25 -2.93 -10.94
CA LEU A 55 7.05 -2.85 -10.10
C LEU A 55 6.52 -4.25 -9.86
N TYR A 56 6.31 -4.57 -8.59
CA TYR A 56 5.71 -5.82 -8.16
C TYR A 56 4.51 -5.56 -7.26
N VAL A 57 3.52 -6.44 -7.34
CA VAL A 57 2.44 -6.51 -6.35
C VAL A 57 2.55 -7.81 -5.56
N VAL A 58 2.18 -7.74 -4.29
CA VAL A 58 2.19 -8.89 -3.38
C VAL A 58 0.76 -9.19 -2.96
N HIS A 59 0.34 -10.45 -3.09
CA HIS A 59 -0.99 -10.92 -2.73
C HIS A 59 -0.95 -12.33 -2.16
N ASP A 60 -1.53 -12.55 -0.98
CA ASP A 60 -1.79 -13.87 -0.42
C ASP A 60 -3.25 -14.27 -0.66
N SER A 61 -3.48 -15.17 -1.61
CA SER A 61 -4.81 -15.67 -1.94
C SER A 61 -5.43 -16.54 -0.84
N ALA A 62 -4.63 -17.07 0.07
CA ALA A 62 -5.12 -17.83 1.22
C ALA A 62 -5.66 -16.94 2.34
N PHE A 63 -5.51 -15.62 2.23
CA PHE A 63 -5.93 -14.63 3.24
C PHE A 63 -5.36 -14.86 4.65
N ALA A 64 -4.34 -15.72 4.75
CA ALA A 64 -3.73 -16.06 6.03
C ALA A 64 -2.81 -14.96 6.55
N GLN A 65 -2.20 -14.21 5.62
CA GLN A 65 -1.24 -13.15 5.94
C GLN A 65 -1.46 -11.94 5.03
N THR A 66 -1.14 -10.77 5.54
CA THR A 66 -1.18 -9.52 4.77
C THR A 66 0.22 -8.98 4.60
N TYR A 67 0.62 -8.66 3.38
CA TYR A 67 1.85 -7.95 3.13
C TYR A 67 1.77 -6.52 3.68
N HIS A 68 2.50 -6.24 4.77
CA HIS A 68 2.31 -4.99 5.52
C HIS A 68 3.58 -4.17 5.82
N PRO A 69 4.71 -4.32 5.11
CA PRO A 69 5.87 -3.46 5.33
C PRO A 69 5.64 -2.03 4.84
N LYS A 70 6.36 -1.09 5.42
CA LYS A 70 6.52 0.28 4.95
C LYS A 70 7.99 0.63 5.11
N ILE A 71 8.75 0.39 4.06
CA ILE A 71 10.20 0.53 4.04
C ILE A 71 10.60 1.33 2.82
N PHE A 72 11.39 2.37 3.02
CA PHE A 72 11.97 3.18 1.96
C PHE A 72 13.49 3.10 2.09
N ILE A 73 14.18 2.70 1.03
CA ILE A 73 15.63 2.56 1.00
C ILE A 73 16.18 3.31 -0.20
N VAL A 74 17.08 4.25 0.07
CA VAL A 74 17.88 4.93 -0.96
C VAL A 74 19.33 4.63 -0.67
N ARG A 75 20.09 4.19 -1.67
CA ARG A 75 21.52 3.89 -1.50
C ARG A 75 22.37 4.35 -2.69
N ASN A 76 23.66 4.54 -2.42
CA ASN A 76 24.73 4.53 -3.40
C ASN A 76 25.68 3.33 -3.15
N ALA A 77 26.92 3.39 -3.61
CA ALA A 77 27.88 2.30 -3.40
C ALA A 77 28.25 2.12 -1.92
N ASP A 78 28.39 3.22 -1.18
CA ASP A 78 29.01 3.25 0.15
C ASP A 78 28.04 3.49 1.29
N GLN A 79 26.85 4.00 1.00
CA GLN A 79 25.90 4.46 2.01
C GLN A 79 24.47 4.07 1.66
N ALA A 80 23.67 3.76 2.68
CA ALA A 80 22.23 3.62 2.56
C ALA A 80 21.49 4.49 3.57
N TRP A 81 20.44 5.15 3.12
CA TRP A 81 19.42 5.74 3.98
C TRP A 81 18.20 4.83 3.98
N VAL A 82 17.75 4.46 5.17
CA VAL A 82 16.64 3.55 5.38
C VAL A 82 15.59 4.22 6.25
N ALA A 83 14.34 4.14 5.88
CA ALA A 83 13.20 4.56 6.67
C ALA A 83 12.24 3.37 6.83
N VAL A 84 11.97 2.97 8.08
CA VAL A 84 11.03 1.90 8.43
C VAL A 84 9.99 2.45 9.38
N GLY A 85 8.70 2.28 9.07
CA GLY A 85 7.66 2.84 9.91
C GLY A 85 6.24 2.44 9.54
N SER A 86 5.29 3.33 9.84
CA SER A 86 3.87 3.13 9.55
C SER A 86 3.42 3.76 8.22
N ASN A 87 4.30 4.47 7.52
CA ASN A 87 4.02 5.31 6.36
C ASN A 87 3.71 4.49 5.10
N ASN A 88 2.47 4.41 4.68
CA ASN A 88 2.12 3.90 3.35
C ASN A 88 2.38 4.95 2.26
N LEU A 89 2.48 4.51 0.99
CA LEU A 89 2.62 5.41 -0.17
C LEU A 89 1.27 6.08 -0.50
N THR A 90 0.80 6.89 0.41
CA THR A 90 -0.45 7.65 0.33
C THR A 90 -0.23 9.06 0.85
N ARG A 91 -1.13 10.00 0.48
CA ARG A 91 -1.09 11.34 1.08
C ARG A 91 -1.24 11.28 2.60
N GLY A 92 -2.10 10.38 3.10
CA GLY A 92 -2.25 10.12 4.53
C GLY A 92 -0.93 9.73 5.17
N GLY A 93 -0.33 8.64 4.71
CA GLY A 93 0.89 8.10 5.26
C GLY A 93 2.11 8.99 5.11
N LEU A 94 2.18 9.85 4.07
CA LEU A 94 3.34 10.73 3.86
C LEU A 94 3.20 12.11 4.50
N CYS A 95 1.96 12.60 4.76
CA CYS A 95 1.77 14.00 5.13
C CYS A 95 0.74 14.27 6.21
N THR A 96 -0.41 13.56 6.25
CA THR A 96 -1.55 14.03 7.03
C THR A 96 -1.87 13.19 8.26
N ASN A 97 -1.52 11.92 8.29
CA ASN A 97 -1.73 11.06 9.44
C ASN A 97 -0.66 11.31 10.52
N TYR A 98 -0.93 10.83 11.72
CA TYR A 98 0.09 10.62 12.72
C TYR A 98 0.79 9.30 12.40
N GLU A 99 2.02 9.38 11.93
CA GLU A 99 2.83 8.23 11.55
C GLU A 99 4.12 8.22 12.38
N THR A 100 4.66 7.03 12.59
CA THR A 100 5.97 6.86 13.24
C THR A 100 6.93 6.24 12.25
N CYS A 101 8.14 6.80 12.16
CA CYS A 101 9.18 6.32 11.27
C CYS A 101 10.53 6.36 11.96
N ASN A 102 11.27 5.26 11.90
CA ASN A 102 12.67 5.20 12.27
C ASN A 102 13.51 5.38 10.99
N THR A 103 14.48 6.28 11.03
CA THR A 103 15.40 6.52 9.93
C THR A 103 16.82 6.19 10.36
N GLN A 104 17.56 5.50 9.51
CA GLN A 104 18.94 5.10 9.74
C GLN A 104 19.80 5.49 8.55
N PHE A 105 21.02 5.92 8.84
CA PHE A 105 22.07 6.05 7.85
C PHE A 105 23.11 4.95 8.09
N LEU A 106 23.29 4.10 7.09
CA LEU A 106 24.16 2.94 7.16
C LEU A 106 25.39 3.20 6.29
N ASN A 107 26.58 2.97 6.87
CA ASN A 107 27.84 2.94 6.13
C ASN A 107 28.08 1.53 5.59
N LEU A 108 27.88 1.30 4.30
CA LEU A 108 27.96 -0.03 3.70
C LEU A 108 29.41 -0.59 3.64
N ASN A 109 30.41 0.20 4.02
CA ASN A 109 31.78 -0.26 4.24
C ASN A 109 31.99 -0.78 5.69
N ASP A 110 31.06 -0.54 6.60
CA ASP A 110 31.03 -1.14 7.94
C ASP A 110 30.30 -2.48 7.92
N THR A 111 30.86 -3.49 8.57
CA THR A 111 30.33 -4.86 8.52
C THR A 111 28.94 -4.99 9.17
N LEU A 112 28.69 -4.28 10.26
CA LEU A 112 27.40 -4.36 10.98
C LEU A 112 26.29 -3.62 10.22
N ASP A 113 26.62 -2.45 9.71
CA ASP A 113 25.70 -1.67 8.87
C ASP A 113 25.37 -2.38 7.57
N HIS A 114 26.38 -2.98 6.93
CA HIS A 114 26.20 -3.78 5.71
C HIS A 114 25.26 -4.97 5.96
N ARG A 115 25.49 -5.72 7.04
CA ARG A 115 24.64 -6.83 7.43
C ARG A 115 23.20 -6.37 7.74
N SER A 116 23.06 -5.22 8.41
CA SER A 116 21.74 -4.63 8.68
C SER A 116 21.00 -4.28 7.38
N TYR A 117 21.71 -3.72 6.40
CA TYR A 117 21.19 -3.44 5.07
C TYR A 117 20.78 -4.74 4.34
N GLU A 118 21.62 -5.77 4.35
CA GLU A 118 21.33 -7.05 3.73
C GLU A 118 20.06 -7.69 4.31
N ASN A 119 19.93 -7.76 5.63
CA ASN A 119 18.74 -8.27 6.31
C ASN A 119 17.45 -7.55 5.89
N LEU A 120 17.51 -6.21 5.72
CA LEU A 120 16.38 -5.44 5.25
C LEU A 120 16.04 -5.70 3.78
N THR A 121 17.03 -6.04 2.97
CA THR A 121 16.86 -6.28 1.53
C THR A 121 16.63 -7.74 1.19
N GLU A 122 17.04 -8.69 2.03
CA GLU A 122 16.79 -10.12 1.86
C GLU A 122 15.29 -10.43 1.77
N ALA A 123 14.48 -9.76 2.57
CA ALA A 123 13.03 -9.89 2.50
C ALA A 123 12.47 -9.59 1.10
N PHE A 124 13.12 -8.71 0.33
CA PHE A 124 12.74 -8.44 -1.07
C PHE A 124 12.97 -9.64 -1.99
N THR A 125 14.08 -10.32 -1.82
CA THR A 125 14.45 -11.48 -2.64
C THR A 125 13.52 -12.64 -2.34
N LEU A 126 13.26 -12.93 -1.08
CA LEU A 126 12.35 -14.00 -0.65
C LEU A 126 10.92 -13.81 -1.20
N TYR A 127 10.43 -12.57 -1.22
CA TYR A 127 9.11 -12.31 -1.79
C TYR A 127 9.09 -12.45 -3.30
N GLN A 128 10.16 -12.07 -4.02
CA GLN A 128 10.23 -12.20 -5.49
C GLN A 128 10.22 -13.64 -5.98
N GLU A 129 10.77 -14.56 -5.21
CA GLU A 129 10.83 -15.98 -5.53
C GLU A 129 9.53 -16.74 -5.20
N SER A 130 8.58 -16.08 -4.52
CA SER A 130 7.34 -16.70 -4.10
C SER A 130 6.23 -16.52 -5.14
N ASN A 131 5.28 -17.49 -5.17
CA ASN A 131 4.05 -17.40 -5.97
C ASN A 131 3.10 -16.26 -5.51
N LEU A 132 3.47 -15.54 -4.45
CA LEU A 132 2.71 -14.41 -3.90
C LEU A 132 2.97 -13.10 -4.64
N VAL A 133 3.97 -13.08 -5.53
CA VAL A 133 4.44 -11.86 -6.19
C VAL A 133 4.19 -11.92 -7.69
N LYS A 134 3.59 -10.86 -8.22
CA LYS A 134 3.42 -10.65 -9.67
C LYS A 134 4.12 -9.36 -10.09
N ARG A 135 4.94 -9.44 -11.15
CA ARG A 135 5.50 -8.25 -11.80
C ARG A 135 4.40 -7.54 -12.60
N ILE A 136 4.36 -6.22 -12.49
CA ILE A 136 3.48 -5.35 -13.27
C ILE A 136 4.32 -4.61 -14.30
N SER A 137 4.13 -4.95 -15.56
CA SER A 137 4.91 -4.40 -16.68
C SER A 137 4.04 -3.67 -17.72
N SER A 138 2.74 -3.89 -17.68
CA SER A 138 1.81 -3.36 -18.68
C SER A 138 0.50 -2.84 -18.06
N VAL A 139 -0.27 -2.14 -18.85
CA VAL A 139 -1.64 -1.71 -18.50
C VAL A 139 -2.57 -2.92 -18.36
N GLU A 140 -2.35 -3.92 -19.17
CA GLU A 140 -3.11 -5.18 -19.19
C GLU A 140 -3.00 -5.94 -17.87
N ASP A 141 -1.80 -5.94 -17.25
CA ASP A 141 -1.61 -6.52 -15.91
C ASP A 141 -2.49 -5.83 -14.87
N ILE A 142 -2.58 -4.50 -14.93
CA ILE A 142 -3.40 -3.72 -14.00
C ILE A 142 -4.88 -3.96 -14.24
N GLN A 143 -5.29 -4.02 -15.50
CA GLN A 143 -6.68 -4.33 -15.89
C GLN A 143 -7.10 -5.73 -15.44
N GLU A 144 -6.21 -6.71 -15.53
CA GLU A 144 -6.45 -8.06 -15.03
C GLU A 144 -6.70 -8.05 -13.52
N LEU A 145 -5.86 -7.35 -12.73
CA LEU A 145 -6.07 -7.21 -11.29
C LEU A 145 -7.40 -6.51 -10.96
N LEU A 146 -7.79 -5.50 -11.73
CA LEU A 146 -9.08 -4.82 -11.57
C LEU A 146 -10.26 -5.77 -11.89
N ARG A 147 -10.22 -6.50 -13.02
CA ARG A 147 -11.28 -7.46 -13.39
C ARG A 147 -11.46 -8.55 -12.35
N ASN A 148 -10.35 -9.01 -11.77
CA ASN A 148 -10.35 -10.01 -10.71
C ASN A 148 -10.73 -9.44 -9.33
N GLY A 149 -10.97 -8.13 -9.23
CA GLY A 149 -11.35 -7.46 -7.99
C GLY A 149 -10.28 -7.47 -6.91
N LEU A 150 -9.01 -7.65 -7.30
CA LEU A 150 -7.86 -7.66 -6.39
C LEU A 150 -7.41 -6.26 -6.01
N ILE A 151 -7.61 -5.29 -6.90
CA ILE A 151 -7.37 -3.86 -6.65
C ILE A 151 -8.64 -3.06 -6.94
N VAL A 152 -8.63 -1.79 -6.59
CA VAL A 152 -9.76 -0.86 -6.78
C VAL A 152 -9.30 0.39 -7.52
N THR A 153 -10.26 1.17 -8.04
CA THR A 153 -9.98 2.52 -8.53
C THR A 153 -9.92 3.52 -7.38
N GLU A 154 -9.33 4.70 -7.60
CA GLU A 154 -9.36 5.81 -6.62
C GLU A 154 -10.79 6.19 -6.24
N GLN A 155 -11.70 6.17 -7.19
CA GLN A 155 -13.11 6.46 -6.94
C GLN A 155 -13.75 5.44 -6.00
N GLN A 156 -13.56 4.16 -6.26
CA GLN A 156 -14.06 3.07 -5.40
C GLN A 156 -13.43 3.13 -4.01
N SER A 157 -12.13 3.40 -3.93
CA SER A 157 -11.42 3.54 -2.66
C SER A 157 -11.98 4.68 -1.80
N ARG A 158 -12.35 5.83 -2.40
CA ARG A 158 -13.00 6.95 -1.70
C ARG A 158 -14.41 6.58 -1.21
N GLN A 159 -15.22 5.93 -2.05
CA GLN A 159 -16.56 5.48 -1.68
C GLN A 159 -16.55 4.51 -0.50
N ASN A 160 -15.57 3.59 -0.47
CA ASN A 160 -15.39 2.67 0.64
C ASN A 160 -14.99 3.38 1.94
N SER A 161 -14.24 4.46 1.86
CA SER A 161 -13.85 5.27 3.00
C SER A 161 -15.01 6.09 3.58
N THR A 162 -15.89 6.66 2.72
CA THR A 162 -17.05 7.44 3.16
C THR A 162 -18.11 6.58 3.83
N LYS A 163 -18.29 5.32 3.40
CA LYS A 163 -19.21 4.37 4.08
C LYS A 163 -18.77 4.03 5.51
N ARG A 164 -17.48 4.16 5.83
CA ARG A 164 -16.94 3.97 7.19
C ARG A 164 -17.07 5.19 8.10
N SER A 165 -17.27 6.38 7.54
CA SER A 165 -17.25 7.66 8.27
C SER A 165 -18.65 8.19 8.65
N SER A 166 -19.73 7.40 8.59
CA SER A 166 -21.05 7.80 9.06
C SER A 166 -21.18 7.82 10.60
N PHE A 167 -20.07 8.09 11.30
CA PHE A 167 -20.10 8.40 12.72
C PHE A 167 -20.61 9.84 12.90
N SER A 168 -21.66 9.96 13.70
CA SER A 168 -22.26 11.22 14.14
C SER A 168 -21.22 12.25 14.58
N ALA A 169 -21.43 13.50 14.21
CA ALA A 169 -20.54 14.66 14.48
C ALA A 169 -20.44 15.06 15.97
N ASN A 170 -20.91 14.27 16.92
CA ASN A 170 -20.71 14.49 18.35
C ASN A 170 -19.37 13.92 18.79
N THR A 171 -18.29 14.51 18.33
CA THR A 171 -16.95 14.12 18.79
C THR A 171 -16.49 15.06 19.90
N HIS A 172 -16.19 14.50 21.07
CA HIS A 172 -15.49 15.21 22.15
C HIS A 172 -14.03 15.52 21.81
N PHE A 173 -13.60 15.23 20.58
CA PHE A 173 -12.24 15.40 20.11
C PHE A 173 -12.15 16.60 19.17
N GLY A 174 -11.16 17.47 19.40
CA GLY A 174 -10.87 18.60 18.53
C GLY A 174 -10.30 18.17 17.17
N HIS A 175 -10.36 19.07 16.20
CA HIS A 175 -9.74 18.87 14.89
C HIS A 175 -8.36 19.52 14.85
N ARG A 176 -7.36 18.78 14.31
CA ARG A 176 -6.08 19.39 13.96
C ARG A 176 -6.21 20.12 12.64
N ALA A 177 -5.99 21.42 12.62
CA ALA A 177 -5.76 22.15 11.38
C ALA A 177 -4.40 21.73 10.81
N VAL A 178 -4.40 21.09 9.65
CA VAL A 178 -3.17 20.78 8.92
C VAL A 178 -2.94 21.88 7.90
N SER A 179 -2.06 22.83 8.25
CA SER A 179 -1.62 23.90 7.38
C SER A 179 -0.32 23.50 6.65
N ASN A 180 -0.09 24.09 5.47
CA ASN A 180 1.15 23.92 4.69
C ASN A 180 1.47 22.48 4.27
N LEU A 181 0.44 21.72 3.84
CA LEU A 181 0.65 20.40 3.28
C LEU A 181 1.44 20.48 1.96
N PRO A 182 2.39 19.55 1.74
CA PRO A 182 3.07 19.42 0.46
C PRO A 182 2.06 19.23 -0.68
N THR A 183 2.30 19.91 -1.79
CA THR A 183 1.51 19.78 -3.01
C THR A 183 2.37 19.09 -4.06
N ALA A 184 1.77 18.15 -4.79
CA ALA A 184 2.47 17.51 -5.89
C ALA A 184 2.74 18.53 -7.01
N SER A 185 4.02 18.73 -7.33
CA SER A 185 4.45 19.64 -8.39
C SER A 185 4.32 18.99 -9.78
N VAL A 186 4.37 17.67 -9.84
CA VAL A 186 4.26 16.88 -11.07
C VAL A 186 3.23 15.77 -10.85
N LYS A 187 2.36 15.57 -11.85
CA LYS A 187 1.38 14.48 -11.84
C LYS A 187 1.46 13.72 -13.15
N ILE A 188 1.44 12.40 -13.08
CA ILE A 188 1.36 11.52 -14.24
C ILE A 188 -0.12 11.36 -14.61
N PRO A 189 -0.55 11.73 -15.83
CA PRO A 189 -1.93 11.55 -16.26
C PRO A 189 -2.25 10.05 -16.38
N VAL A 190 -3.47 9.69 -15.96
CA VAL A 190 -3.97 8.32 -16.05
C VAL A 190 -4.86 8.22 -17.28
N PRO A 191 -4.59 7.32 -18.24
CA PRO A 191 -5.36 7.21 -19.46
C PRO A 191 -6.72 6.53 -19.22
N ALA A 192 -7.73 6.95 -19.97
CA ALA A 192 -9.10 6.42 -19.83
C ALA A 192 -9.20 4.91 -20.09
N ASN A 193 -8.38 4.36 -20.98
CA ASN A 193 -8.35 2.94 -21.30
C ASN A 193 -7.82 2.06 -20.17
N LEU A 194 -7.21 2.62 -19.12
CA LEU A 194 -6.83 1.85 -17.91
C LEU A 194 -8.02 1.09 -17.33
N PHE A 195 -9.22 1.63 -17.47
CA PHE A 195 -10.47 1.07 -16.94
C PHE A 195 -11.27 0.28 -17.98
N ALA A 196 -10.74 0.07 -19.19
CA ALA A 196 -11.43 -0.68 -20.22
C ALA A 196 -11.69 -2.13 -19.77
N GLY A 197 -12.90 -2.60 -19.99
CA GLY A 197 -13.33 -3.96 -19.62
C GLY A 197 -13.75 -4.15 -18.16
N THR A 198 -13.70 -3.10 -17.33
CA THR A 198 -14.32 -3.13 -16.01
C THR A 198 -15.78 -2.65 -16.15
N SER A 199 -16.74 -3.60 -16.21
CA SER A 199 -18.16 -3.25 -16.20
C SER A 199 -18.50 -2.53 -14.90
N SER A 200 -19.05 -1.32 -14.99
CA SER A 200 -19.70 -0.65 -13.88
C SER A 200 -21.01 -1.40 -13.58
N ASN A 201 -20.98 -2.44 -12.74
CA ASN A 201 -22.18 -3.00 -12.15
C ASN A 201 -22.75 -1.99 -11.16
N SER A 202 -23.47 -0.99 -11.68
CA SER A 202 -24.46 -0.24 -10.91
C SER A 202 -25.68 -1.17 -10.71
N ARG A 203 -25.64 -2.03 -9.69
CA ARG A 203 -26.84 -2.67 -9.18
C ARG A 203 -27.69 -1.59 -8.53
N THR A 204 -28.71 -1.11 -9.27
CA THR A 204 -29.91 -0.54 -8.70
C THR A 204 -30.56 -1.63 -7.83
N GLY A 205 -30.50 -1.42 -6.51
CA GLY A 205 -31.12 -2.32 -5.55
C GLY A 205 -32.64 -2.21 -5.62
N ASN A 206 -33.30 -3.25 -6.08
CA ASN A 206 -34.70 -3.49 -5.75
C ASN A 206 -34.72 -4.13 -4.35
N ASN A 207 -35.40 -3.42 -3.44
CA ASN A 207 -35.81 -3.95 -2.13
C ASN A 207 -36.83 -5.07 -2.36
N GLU A 208 -36.46 -6.28 -2.01
CA GLU A 208 -37.43 -7.29 -1.59
C GLU A 208 -37.07 -7.77 -0.18
N SER A 209 -37.99 -7.50 0.73
CA SER A 209 -38.00 -7.95 2.12
C SER A 209 -38.29 -9.45 2.18
N ALA A 210 -37.34 -10.25 2.66
CA ALA A 210 -37.61 -11.60 3.10
C ALA A 210 -37.08 -11.74 4.54
N ALA A 211 -38.02 -11.85 5.45
CA ALA A 211 -37.78 -12.24 6.83
C ALA A 211 -37.36 -13.72 6.86
N THR A 212 -36.21 -14.02 7.45
CA THR A 212 -35.86 -15.41 7.78
C THR A 212 -35.19 -15.46 9.16
N GLN A 213 -35.74 -16.37 9.95
CA GLN A 213 -35.46 -16.66 11.34
C GLN A 213 -34.01 -17.02 11.64
N GLN A 214 -33.55 -16.62 12.82
CA GLN A 214 -32.31 -17.08 13.45
C GLN A 214 -32.45 -18.52 13.96
N PRO A 215 -31.38 -19.33 13.85
CA PRO A 215 -31.15 -20.45 14.76
C PRO A 215 -30.17 -20.05 15.86
N THR A 216 -30.59 -20.24 17.08
CA THR A 216 -29.78 -20.19 18.30
C THR A 216 -28.85 -21.41 18.34
N ALA A 217 -27.56 -21.21 18.59
CA ALA A 217 -26.63 -22.26 18.97
C ALA A 217 -25.85 -21.87 20.25
N PRO A 218 -25.45 -22.86 21.06
CA PRO A 218 -25.14 -22.65 22.47
C PRO A 218 -23.72 -22.16 22.72
N LEU A 219 -23.57 -21.40 23.82
CA LEU A 219 -22.33 -20.98 24.46
C LEU A 219 -21.51 -22.19 24.91
N HIS A 220 -20.24 -22.22 24.51
CA HIS A 220 -19.22 -23.07 25.12
C HIS A 220 -18.13 -22.14 25.66
N ASP A 221 -18.08 -22.06 27.00
CA ASP A 221 -16.96 -21.48 27.75
C ASP A 221 -15.71 -22.34 27.55
N SER A 222 -14.62 -21.71 27.19
CA SER A 222 -13.27 -22.23 27.48
C SER A 222 -12.33 -21.06 27.75
N GLU A 223 -12.06 -20.86 29.03
CA GLU A 223 -10.95 -20.06 29.54
C GLU A 223 -9.63 -20.59 28.97
N VAL A 224 -8.87 -19.73 28.34
CA VAL A 224 -7.44 -19.98 28.06
C VAL A 224 -6.62 -18.93 28.80
N THR A 225 -5.96 -19.39 29.83
CA THR A 225 -5.01 -18.68 30.68
C THR A 225 -3.80 -18.22 29.88
N ALA A 226 -3.52 -16.92 30.01
CA ALA A 226 -2.27 -16.32 29.55
C ALA A 226 -1.13 -16.67 30.52
N ALA A 227 -0.29 -17.62 30.15
CA ALA A 227 1.04 -17.78 30.76
C ALA A 227 1.91 -18.63 29.83
N SER A 228 2.83 -17.96 29.13
CA SER A 228 4.17 -18.44 28.72
C SER A 228 4.64 -17.77 27.43
N PHE A 229 5.18 -16.59 27.54
CA PHE A 229 6.14 -16.03 26.58
C PHE A 229 7.18 -15.19 27.34
N LEU A 230 8.06 -15.89 28.08
CA LEU A 230 9.36 -15.40 28.54
C LEU A 230 10.22 -16.63 28.86
N SER A 231 10.96 -17.10 27.87
CA SER A 231 12.20 -17.84 28.02
C SER A 231 12.97 -17.77 26.70
#